data_1ff4beedbb1da96c487644eca982c5f7
#
_entry.id   1ff4beedbb1da96c487644eca982c5f7
#
_cell.length_a   1.000
_cell.length_b   1.000
_cell.length_c   1.000
_cell.angle_alpha   90.00
_cell.angle_beta   90.00
_cell.angle_gamma   90.00
#
_symmetry.space_group_name_H-M   'P 1'
#
loop_
_entity.id
_entity.type
_entity.pdbx_description
1 polymer ?
#
loop_
_entity_poly.entity_id
_entity_poly.type
_entity_poly.pdbx_seq_one_letter_code
_entity_poly.pdbx_strand_id
1 'polypeptide(L)'
;MPRIAIIGYGVVGRALGAVLAAKVRGAEVVAHDPKVRGRFIGKVRVAKAMPNALKGGDFIFLCVPSHLKGEGVSGSGWKALAKQIARHAELAAIVVIKSTLVPGDSGRLEAMTRRRVVVCPEFMSEGTAERDILKPHRVLVGGRNKDAVEAVVGFYRCWVPASRIIRMDTWSAQLVKLLANAMLAQRVSSINSLTALCEKSGGDVRAVANAVGRDPRIGREFLNASPGFGGSCLEKDLRMLVALAKCLGHPEVAKYWQSVIDLNDRHIRRVTRAICMAAGRGGKVAVFGLAFKGGVNDVRNSPSLRIIDGLVACGHPVTAYDPRVKPLKGLTIESRASAAAQGASVIAILTNDVSFKKMDWRQLASAGTAIYDAHGIIQPEAISSLRLISLGRSSR
;
A
#
# COMPACT_ATOMS: atom_id res chain seq x y z
N MET A 1 -5.34 34.66 7.24
CA MET A 1 -5.62 33.51 6.36
C MET A 1 -4.45 32.57 6.49
N PRO A 2 -4.66 31.28 6.79
CA PRO A 2 -3.55 30.36 7.03
C PRO A 2 -2.80 30.09 5.73
N ARG A 3 -1.48 30.15 5.78
CA ARG A 3 -0.61 29.73 4.71
C ARG A 3 -0.06 28.35 5.02
N ILE A 4 -0.30 27.41 4.10
CA ILE A 4 -0.01 25.98 4.28
C ILE A 4 1.05 25.56 3.28
N ALA A 5 2.20 25.11 3.77
CA ALA A 5 3.24 24.48 2.98
C ALA A 5 3.06 22.96 2.92
N ILE A 6 3.21 22.36 1.74
CA ILE A 6 3.23 20.89 1.56
C ILE A 6 4.58 20.53 0.97
N ILE A 7 5.37 19.77 1.72
CA ILE A 7 6.67 19.26 1.29
C ILE A 7 6.55 17.79 0.94
N GLY A 8 6.81 17.45 -0.35
CA GLY A 8 6.46 16.18 -0.97
C GLY A 8 5.08 16.25 -1.62
N TYR A 9 5.03 16.34 -2.95
CA TYR A 9 3.79 16.50 -3.69
C TYR A 9 3.49 15.28 -4.58
N GLY A 10 3.70 14.09 -3.98
CA GLY A 10 3.29 12.80 -4.50
C GLY A 10 1.79 12.54 -4.28
N VAL A 11 1.38 11.26 -4.21
CA VAL A 11 -0.04 10.86 -4.04
C VAL A 11 -0.66 11.52 -2.80
N VAL A 12 -0.02 11.39 -1.64
CA VAL A 12 -0.49 11.97 -0.36
C VAL A 12 -0.58 13.49 -0.42
N GLY A 13 0.51 14.13 -0.83
CA GLY A 13 0.60 15.60 -0.85
C GLY A 13 -0.39 16.24 -1.84
N ARG A 14 -0.62 15.62 -3.00
CA ARG A 14 -1.59 16.08 -4.01
C ARG A 14 -3.02 15.98 -3.49
N ALA A 15 -3.40 14.82 -2.97
CA ALA A 15 -4.74 14.61 -2.44
C ALA A 15 -5.01 15.55 -1.24
N LEU A 16 -4.05 15.67 -0.31
CA LEU A 16 -4.16 16.60 0.82
C LEU A 16 -4.26 18.06 0.36
N GLY A 17 -3.40 18.48 -0.56
CA GLY A 17 -3.36 19.85 -1.07
C GLY A 17 -4.67 20.25 -1.75
N ALA A 18 -5.23 19.37 -2.58
CA ALA A 18 -6.51 19.60 -3.24
C ALA A 18 -7.65 19.80 -2.22
N VAL A 19 -7.69 18.93 -1.17
CA VAL A 19 -8.72 19.04 -0.13
C VAL A 19 -8.53 20.28 0.75
N LEU A 20 -7.31 20.59 1.18
CA LEU A 20 -7.04 21.80 1.97
C LEU A 20 -7.42 23.07 1.22
N ALA A 21 -7.04 23.18 -0.06
CA ALA A 21 -7.39 24.33 -0.90
C ALA A 21 -8.89 24.46 -1.18
N ALA A 22 -9.65 23.37 -1.10
CA ALA A 22 -11.09 23.34 -1.31
C ALA A 22 -11.90 23.57 -0.03
N LYS A 23 -11.42 23.07 1.12
CA LYS A 23 -12.19 23.00 2.37
C LYS A 23 -11.78 24.01 3.42
N VAL A 24 -10.55 24.50 3.41
CA VAL A 24 -10.10 25.51 4.37
C VAL A 24 -10.26 26.88 3.75
N ARG A 25 -11.30 27.60 4.19
CA ARG A 25 -11.63 28.93 3.65
C ARG A 25 -10.46 29.90 3.78
N GLY A 26 -10.07 30.50 2.65
CA GLY A 26 -9.02 31.51 2.61
C GLY A 26 -7.59 30.95 2.76
N ALA A 27 -7.38 29.63 2.77
CA ALA A 27 -6.03 29.07 2.83
C ALA A 27 -5.24 29.31 1.53
N GLU A 28 -4.02 29.82 1.66
CA GLU A 28 -3.01 29.75 0.59
C GLU A 28 -2.24 28.45 0.72
N VAL A 29 -2.40 27.52 -0.24
CA VAL A 29 -1.69 26.23 -0.23
C VAL A 29 -0.54 26.30 -1.23
N VAL A 30 0.69 26.07 -0.72
CA VAL A 30 1.92 26.08 -1.50
C VAL A 30 2.63 24.74 -1.35
N ALA A 31 2.83 24.04 -2.45
CA ALA A 31 3.52 22.75 -2.45
C ALA A 31 4.95 22.88 -3.00
N HIS A 32 5.85 21.98 -2.56
CA HIS A 32 7.16 21.79 -3.17
C HIS A 32 7.47 20.29 -3.28
N ASP A 33 7.92 19.90 -4.48
CA ASP A 33 8.48 18.58 -4.76
C ASP A 33 9.46 18.73 -5.93
N PRO A 34 10.71 18.21 -5.83
CA PRO A 34 11.71 18.37 -6.89
C PRO A 34 11.34 17.67 -8.20
N LYS A 35 10.40 16.70 -8.16
CA LYS A 35 9.93 15.94 -9.33
C LYS A 35 8.71 16.56 -10.01
N VAL A 36 8.08 17.55 -9.38
CA VAL A 36 6.87 18.18 -9.92
C VAL A 36 7.19 19.45 -10.64
N ARG A 37 6.64 19.61 -11.85
CA ARG A 37 6.77 20.79 -12.70
C ARG A 37 5.44 21.51 -12.80
N GLY A 38 5.48 22.80 -13.17
CA GLY A 38 4.31 23.66 -13.28
C GLY A 38 4.24 24.69 -12.16
N ARG A 39 3.44 25.76 -12.39
CA ARG A 39 3.24 26.83 -11.42
C ARG A 39 2.06 26.56 -10.50
N PHE A 40 1.02 25.95 -11.03
CA PHE A 40 -0.21 25.57 -10.32
C PHE A 40 -0.65 24.17 -10.70
N ILE A 41 -1.22 23.45 -9.76
CA ILE A 41 -1.96 22.20 -9.95
C ILE A 41 -3.29 22.39 -9.23
N GLY A 42 -4.36 22.60 -10.00
CA GLY A 42 -5.63 23.07 -9.45
C GLY A 42 -5.45 24.42 -8.73
N LYS A 43 -5.92 24.51 -7.49
CA LYS A 43 -5.77 25.69 -6.63
C LYS A 43 -4.46 25.73 -5.83
N VAL A 44 -3.60 24.74 -5.96
CA VAL A 44 -2.34 24.64 -5.21
C VAL A 44 -1.21 25.28 -6.01
N ARG A 45 -0.52 26.24 -5.43
CA ARG A 45 0.68 26.83 -6.02
C ARG A 45 1.88 25.90 -5.83
N VAL A 46 2.64 25.64 -6.89
CA VAL A 46 3.86 24.81 -6.82
C VAL A 46 5.09 25.70 -6.82
N ALA A 47 5.84 25.70 -5.73
CA ALA A 47 7.07 26.45 -5.57
C ALA A 47 8.26 25.73 -6.22
N LYS A 48 9.08 26.45 -7.00
CA LYS A 48 10.29 25.90 -7.64
C LYS A 48 11.33 25.44 -6.61
N ALA A 49 11.45 26.16 -5.49
CA ALA A 49 12.39 25.87 -4.42
C ALA A 49 11.68 25.73 -3.08
N MET A 50 12.19 24.85 -2.21
CA MET A 50 11.62 24.57 -0.88
C MET A 50 11.53 25.83 0.01
N PRO A 51 12.54 26.73 0.07
CA PRO A 51 12.42 27.95 0.83
C PRO A 51 11.19 28.80 0.49
N ASN A 52 10.81 28.85 -0.80
CA ASN A 52 9.65 29.61 -1.25
C ASN A 52 8.31 29.00 -0.80
N ALA A 53 8.28 27.68 -0.54
CA ALA A 53 7.12 27.03 0.05
C ALA A 53 7.06 27.25 1.57
N LEU A 54 8.21 27.22 2.25
CA LEU A 54 8.31 27.33 3.71
C LEU A 54 8.07 28.74 4.25
N LYS A 55 8.55 29.76 3.53
CA LYS A 55 8.49 31.16 3.98
C LYS A 55 7.05 31.62 4.23
N GLY A 56 6.79 32.16 5.42
CA GLY A 56 5.48 32.64 5.87
C GLY A 56 4.44 31.51 6.06
N GLY A 57 4.86 30.24 6.08
CA GLY A 57 3.96 29.12 6.32
C GLY A 57 3.61 28.96 7.79
N ASP A 58 2.30 29.00 8.10
CA ASP A 58 1.80 28.71 9.46
C ASP A 58 1.85 27.21 9.76
N PHE A 59 1.61 26.39 8.71
CA PHE A 59 1.62 24.93 8.80
C PHE A 59 2.48 24.33 7.68
N ILE A 60 3.28 23.33 8.04
CA ILE A 60 4.20 22.65 7.12
C ILE A 60 3.89 21.17 7.14
N PHE A 61 3.14 20.68 6.15
CA PHE A 61 2.81 19.28 6.01
C PHE A 61 3.94 18.51 5.32
N LEU A 62 4.49 17.51 5.99
CA LEU A 62 5.53 16.65 5.46
C LEU A 62 4.94 15.38 4.88
N CYS A 63 4.95 15.26 3.55
CA CYS A 63 4.43 14.13 2.78
C CYS A 63 5.55 13.43 1.98
N VAL A 64 6.77 13.43 2.50
CA VAL A 64 7.95 12.84 1.87
C VAL A 64 8.09 11.34 2.20
N PRO A 65 8.84 10.55 1.39
CA PRO A 65 9.10 9.15 1.71
C PRO A 65 9.76 8.97 3.09
N SER A 66 9.37 7.90 3.80
CA SER A 66 9.92 7.57 5.13
C SER A 66 11.45 7.37 5.12
N HIS A 67 11.97 6.78 4.04
CA HIS A 67 13.39 6.47 3.82
C HIS A 67 14.08 7.49 2.90
N LEU A 68 13.78 8.77 3.09
CA LEU A 68 14.39 9.85 2.30
C LEU A 68 15.93 9.88 2.51
N LYS A 69 16.67 9.28 1.55
CA LYS A 69 18.13 9.10 1.60
C LYS A 69 18.62 8.54 2.95
N GLY A 70 18.19 7.32 3.28
CA GLY A 70 18.54 6.62 4.51
C GLY A 70 17.32 6.28 5.38
N GLU A 71 17.54 5.66 6.54
CA GLU A 71 16.46 5.22 7.41
C GLU A 71 16.03 6.32 8.40
N GLY A 72 14.70 6.51 8.50
CA GLY A 72 14.08 7.42 9.44
C GLY A 72 14.59 8.86 9.35
N VAL A 73 14.39 9.63 10.41
CA VAL A 73 14.82 11.03 10.52
C VAL A 73 16.35 11.18 10.61
N SER A 74 17.05 10.11 10.96
CA SER A 74 18.53 10.06 10.99
C SER A 74 19.16 10.02 9.60
N GLY A 75 18.42 9.67 8.55
CA GLY A 75 18.87 9.67 7.17
C GLY A 75 19.24 11.07 6.66
N SER A 76 20.21 11.14 5.73
CA SER A 76 20.73 12.42 5.22
C SER A 76 19.65 13.32 4.60
N GLY A 77 18.64 12.72 3.96
CA GLY A 77 17.53 13.47 3.34
C GLY A 77 16.63 14.14 4.38
N TRP A 78 16.30 13.46 5.46
CA TRP A 78 15.52 14.04 6.56
C TRP A 78 16.30 15.11 7.33
N LYS A 79 17.63 14.91 7.54
CA LYS A 79 18.50 15.93 8.14
C LYS A 79 18.56 17.19 7.26
N ALA A 80 18.68 17.02 5.94
CA ALA A 80 18.67 18.14 5.02
C ALA A 80 17.31 18.88 5.04
N LEU A 81 16.20 18.13 5.06
CA LEU A 81 14.85 18.70 5.18
C LEU A 81 14.69 19.48 6.49
N ALA A 82 15.09 18.90 7.62
CA ALA A 82 15.04 19.57 8.92
C ALA A 82 15.85 20.88 8.96
N LYS A 83 17.05 20.89 8.36
CA LYS A 83 17.88 22.12 8.21
C LYS A 83 17.15 23.18 7.37
N GLN A 84 16.49 22.80 6.28
CA GLN A 84 15.71 23.76 5.46
C GLN A 84 14.55 24.34 6.25
N ILE A 85 13.81 23.51 7.00
CA ILE A 85 12.71 23.97 7.87
C ILE A 85 13.25 24.93 8.96
N ALA A 86 14.32 24.54 9.64
CA ALA A 86 14.92 25.36 10.68
C ALA A 86 15.36 26.74 10.16
N ARG A 87 15.87 26.80 8.92
CA ARG A 87 16.41 28.02 8.31
C ARG A 87 15.33 28.93 7.71
N HIS A 88 14.27 28.38 7.14
CA HIS A 88 13.36 29.13 6.27
C HIS A 88 11.90 29.19 6.75
N ALA A 89 11.51 28.36 7.71
CA ALA A 89 10.19 28.41 8.29
C ALA A 89 10.11 29.40 9.45
N GLU A 90 8.93 29.97 9.67
CA GLU A 90 8.68 30.84 10.84
C GLU A 90 8.81 30.04 12.15
N LEU A 91 9.27 30.68 13.24
CA LEU A 91 9.40 30.03 14.55
C LEU A 91 8.07 29.51 15.09
N ALA A 92 7.00 30.25 14.82
CA ALA A 92 5.65 29.89 15.23
C ALA A 92 5.02 28.76 14.39
N ALA A 93 5.62 28.38 13.25
CA ALA A 93 5.09 27.38 12.35
C ALA A 93 4.93 26.01 13.03
N ILE A 94 3.89 25.29 12.66
CA ILE A 94 3.63 23.93 13.11
C ILE A 94 4.01 22.96 11.99
N VAL A 95 4.91 22.02 12.30
CA VAL A 95 5.29 20.94 11.38
C VAL A 95 4.35 19.78 11.58
N VAL A 96 3.60 19.39 10.52
CA VAL A 96 2.65 18.30 10.54
C VAL A 96 3.17 17.12 9.75
N ILE A 97 3.48 16.03 10.43
CA ILE A 97 4.03 14.81 9.83
C ILE A 97 2.90 13.95 9.27
N LYS A 98 2.82 13.83 7.94
CA LYS A 98 1.96 12.86 7.24
C LYS A 98 2.71 11.60 6.86
N SER A 99 4.02 11.70 6.72
CA SER A 99 4.91 10.58 6.42
C SER A 99 4.89 9.54 7.54
N THR A 100 5.04 8.26 7.19
CA THR A 100 5.24 7.20 8.18
C THR A 100 6.65 7.31 8.75
N LEU A 101 6.78 7.52 10.04
CA LEU A 101 8.05 7.54 10.77
C LEU A 101 8.02 6.52 11.91
N VAL A 102 9.20 6.09 12.33
CA VAL A 102 9.36 5.24 13.52
C VAL A 102 8.99 6.06 14.76
N PRO A 103 8.28 5.46 15.74
CA PRO A 103 8.03 6.11 17.02
C PRO A 103 9.33 6.63 17.67
N GLY A 104 9.29 7.90 18.10
CA GLY A 104 10.46 8.64 18.60
C GLY A 104 11.11 9.61 17.60
N ASP A 105 10.97 9.39 16.30
CA ASP A 105 11.55 10.26 15.26
C ASP A 105 10.89 11.66 15.22
N SER A 106 9.62 11.78 15.65
CA SER A 106 8.95 13.08 15.75
C SER A 106 9.64 14.01 16.75
N GLY A 107 10.08 13.49 17.89
CA GLY A 107 10.83 14.28 18.89
C GLY A 107 12.22 14.70 18.37
N ARG A 108 12.89 13.83 17.60
CA ARG A 108 14.15 14.19 16.94
C ARG A 108 13.96 15.30 15.92
N LEU A 109 12.88 15.23 15.12
CA LEU A 109 12.55 16.27 14.15
C LEU A 109 12.21 17.59 14.83
N GLU A 110 11.47 17.56 15.94
CA GLU A 110 11.16 18.73 16.78
C GLU A 110 12.45 19.41 17.27
N ALA A 111 13.40 18.65 17.82
CA ALA A 111 14.69 19.16 18.26
C ALA A 111 15.51 19.76 17.09
N MET A 112 15.55 19.09 15.94
CA MET A 112 16.30 19.54 14.76
C MET A 112 15.72 20.80 14.12
N THR A 113 14.39 20.89 14.06
CA THR A 113 13.71 22.02 13.42
C THR A 113 13.47 23.19 14.36
N ARG A 114 13.47 22.96 15.67
CA ARG A 114 13.04 23.91 16.72
C ARG A 114 11.62 24.44 16.47
N ARG A 115 10.75 23.59 15.93
CA ARG A 115 9.34 23.88 15.65
C ARG A 115 8.46 22.88 16.38
N ARG A 116 7.24 23.30 16.72
CA ARG A 116 6.22 22.39 17.27
C ARG A 116 5.89 21.32 16.23
N VAL A 117 5.93 20.06 16.63
CA VAL A 117 5.69 18.92 15.73
C VAL A 117 4.39 18.21 16.13
N VAL A 118 3.55 17.98 15.14
CA VAL A 118 2.31 17.21 15.24
C VAL A 118 2.38 16.03 14.28
N VAL A 119 2.07 14.85 14.75
CA VAL A 119 1.98 13.63 13.95
C VAL A 119 0.52 13.43 13.53
N CYS A 120 0.28 13.43 12.23
CA CYS A 120 -1.05 13.22 11.67
C CYS A 120 -0.94 12.24 10.48
N PRO A 121 -0.76 10.94 10.74
CA PRO A 121 -0.50 9.95 9.70
C PRO A 121 -1.70 9.80 8.76
N GLU A 122 -1.45 9.27 7.57
CA GLU A 122 -2.49 8.97 6.58
C GLU A 122 -2.89 7.48 6.64
N PHE A 123 -4.12 7.17 6.24
CA PHE A 123 -4.67 5.82 6.13
C PHE A 123 -5.35 5.60 4.78
N MET A 124 -4.79 6.19 3.73
CA MET A 124 -5.34 6.13 2.39
C MET A 124 -4.99 4.82 1.69
N SER A 125 -5.88 4.41 0.80
CA SER A 125 -5.60 3.35 -0.16
C SER A 125 -5.18 3.95 -1.50
N GLU A 126 -4.23 3.32 -2.17
CA GLU A 126 -3.87 3.71 -3.53
C GLU A 126 -5.07 3.52 -4.47
N GLY A 127 -5.28 4.50 -5.34
CA GLY A 127 -6.47 4.57 -6.21
C GLY A 127 -7.67 5.30 -5.61
N THR A 128 -7.72 5.54 -4.27
CA THR A 128 -8.84 6.23 -3.60
C THR A 128 -8.42 7.38 -2.69
N ALA A 129 -7.16 7.82 -2.79
CA ALA A 129 -6.53 8.76 -1.86
C ALA A 129 -7.35 10.05 -1.60
N GLU A 130 -7.89 10.66 -2.63
CA GLU A 130 -8.66 11.91 -2.50
C GLU A 130 -9.99 11.68 -1.76
N ARG A 131 -10.70 10.60 -2.10
CA ARG A 131 -11.92 10.20 -1.39
C ARG A 131 -11.62 9.88 0.08
N ASP A 132 -10.52 9.20 0.37
CA ASP A 132 -10.16 8.76 1.71
C ASP A 132 -9.75 9.95 2.60
N ILE A 133 -9.20 11.04 2.04
CA ILE A 133 -8.98 12.30 2.77
C ILE A 133 -10.29 13.05 2.99
N LEU A 134 -11.17 13.09 1.99
CA LEU A 134 -12.45 13.80 2.10
C LEU A 134 -13.42 13.14 3.09
N LYS A 135 -13.43 11.80 3.14
CA LYS A 135 -14.32 11.02 4.01
C LYS A 135 -13.54 9.99 4.81
N PRO A 136 -12.59 10.40 5.67
CA PRO A 136 -11.78 9.47 6.44
C PRO A 136 -12.62 8.74 7.48
N HIS A 137 -12.35 7.47 7.71
CA HIS A 137 -12.92 6.72 8.83
C HIS A 137 -12.45 7.27 10.17
N ARG A 138 -11.20 7.74 10.22
CA ARG A 138 -10.59 8.41 11.38
C ARG A 138 -9.47 9.33 10.95
N VAL A 139 -9.22 10.37 11.72
CA VAL A 139 -8.05 11.24 11.65
C VAL A 139 -7.35 11.19 13.00
N LEU A 140 -6.06 10.86 13.02
CA LEU A 140 -5.25 10.88 14.23
C LEU A 140 -4.44 12.18 14.25
N VAL A 141 -4.44 12.84 15.40
CA VAL A 141 -3.63 14.04 15.63
C VAL A 141 -2.88 13.86 16.94
N GLY A 142 -1.59 13.59 16.85
CA GLY A 142 -0.71 13.33 17.98
C GLY A 142 0.32 14.44 18.19
N GLY A 143 0.45 14.96 19.39
CA GLY A 143 1.43 16.01 19.68
C GLY A 143 1.69 16.18 21.16
N ARG A 144 2.87 16.75 21.50
CA ARG A 144 3.19 17.16 22.88
C ARG A 144 2.59 18.50 23.23
N ASN A 145 2.54 19.42 22.27
CA ASN A 145 1.98 20.77 22.43
C ASN A 145 0.48 20.73 22.12
N LYS A 146 -0.36 20.96 23.13
CA LYS A 146 -1.83 20.91 23.02
C LYS A 146 -2.37 21.94 22.02
N ASP A 147 -1.85 23.16 22.02
CA ASP A 147 -2.31 24.22 21.11
C ASP A 147 -2.02 23.88 19.66
N ALA A 148 -0.83 23.29 19.38
CA ALA A 148 -0.49 22.83 18.04
C ALA A 148 -1.40 21.67 17.59
N VAL A 149 -1.75 20.75 18.48
CA VAL A 149 -2.71 19.68 18.21
C VAL A 149 -4.08 20.27 17.87
N GLU A 150 -4.61 21.19 18.70
CA GLU A 150 -5.92 21.82 18.45
C GLU A 150 -5.93 22.66 17.18
N ALA A 151 -4.84 23.35 16.84
CA ALA A 151 -4.72 24.07 15.58
C ALA A 151 -4.83 23.14 14.37
N VAL A 152 -4.17 21.96 14.41
CA VAL A 152 -4.30 20.94 13.34
C VAL A 152 -5.69 20.30 13.32
N VAL A 153 -6.28 20.01 14.49
CA VAL A 153 -7.67 19.56 14.60
C VAL A 153 -8.64 20.54 13.96
N GLY A 154 -8.43 21.83 14.17
CA GLY A 154 -9.22 22.90 13.56
C GLY A 154 -9.32 22.81 12.05
N PHE A 155 -8.22 22.47 11.36
CA PHE A 155 -8.26 22.23 9.91
C PHE A 155 -9.18 21.09 9.54
N TYR A 156 -8.99 19.92 10.18
CA TYR A 156 -9.79 18.74 9.84
C TYR A 156 -11.27 18.92 10.15
N ARG A 157 -11.61 19.70 11.16
CA ARG A 157 -13.03 20.03 11.50
C ARG A 157 -13.76 20.80 10.39
N CYS A 158 -13.06 21.40 9.44
CA CYS A 158 -13.68 22.01 8.28
C CYS A 158 -14.45 21.00 7.38
N TRP A 159 -14.11 19.71 7.45
CA TRP A 159 -14.79 18.69 6.62
C TRP A 159 -14.92 17.32 7.29
N VAL A 160 -14.30 17.09 8.46
CA VAL A 160 -14.36 15.84 9.19
C VAL A 160 -15.15 16.02 10.48
N PRO A 161 -16.16 15.18 10.75
CA PRO A 161 -16.90 15.20 12.02
C PRO A 161 -15.96 15.02 13.22
N ALA A 162 -16.21 15.74 14.31
CA ALA A 162 -15.37 15.72 15.51
C ALA A 162 -15.21 14.30 16.10
N SER A 163 -16.24 13.46 16.00
CA SER A 163 -16.23 12.06 16.46
C SER A 163 -15.23 11.17 15.73
N ARG A 164 -14.75 11.57 14.57
CA ARG A 164 -13.71 10.84 13.79
C ARG A 164 -12.29 11.38 14.02
N ILE A 165 -12.14 12.47 14.80
CA ILE A 165 -10.82 13.06 15.08
C ILE A 165 -10.37 12.59 16.46
N ILE A 166 -9.28 11.82 16.48
CA ILE A 166 -8.73 11.21 17.69
C ILE A 166 -7.44 11.92 18.06
N ARG A 167 -7.43 12.51 19.24
CA ARG A 167 -6.24 13.14 19.82
C ARG A 167 -5.45 12.12 20.62
N MET A 168 -4.12 12.18 20.52
CA MET A 168 -3.23 11.28 21.27
C MET A 168 -1.84 11.88 21.43
N ASP A 169 -0.96 11.18 22.11
CA ASP A 169 0.47 11.51 22.11
C ASP A 169 1.15 11.13 20.79
N THR A 170 2.35 11.63 20.57
CA THR A 170 3.10 11.40 19.33
C THR A 170 3.49 9.93 19.12
N TRP A 171 3.84 9.22 20.21
CA TRP A 171 4.22 7.81 20.15
C TRP A 171 3.08 6.93 19.72
N SER A 172 1.95 7.08 20.40
CA SER A 172 0.72 6.35 20.09
C SER A 172 0.27 6.60 18.65
N ALA A 173 0.32 7.86 18.17
CA ALA A 173 -0.06 8.19 16.79
C ALA A 173 0.83 7.50 15.74
N GLN A 174 2.14 7.45 15.98
CA GLN A 174 3.08 6.77 15.09
C GLN A 174 2.90 5.24 15.15
N LEU A 175 2.73 4.70 16.36
CA LEU A 175 2.53 3.26 16.55
C LEU A 175 1.22 2.77 15.91
N VAL A 176 0.12 3.52 16.03
CA VAL A 176 -1.16 3.18 15.38
C VAL A 176 -0.99 3.09 13.87
N LYS A 177 -0.19 3.96 13.25
CA LYS A 177 0.07 3.87 11.80
C LYS A 177 0.76 2.56 11.42
N LEU A 178 1.82 2.18 12.13
CA LEU A 178 2.54 0.94 11.86
C LEU A 178 1.65 -0.28 12.13
N LEU A 179 0.97 -0.29 13.28
CA LEU A 179 0.12 -1.40 13.69
C LEU A 179 -1.06 -1.61 12.74
N ALA A 180 -1.69 -0.53 12.26
CA ALA A 180 -2.80 -0.65 11.32
C ALA A 180 -2.38 -1.42 10.05
N ASN A 181 -1.25 -1.09 9.46
CA ASN A 181 -0.74 -1.79 8.29
C ASN A 181 -0.26 -3.22 8.62
N ALA A 182 0.36 -3.42 9.79
CA ALA A 182 0.76 -4.75 10.25
C ALA A 182 -0.44 -5.68 10.47
N MET A 183 -1.53 -5.19 11.05
CA MET A 183 -2.79 -5.94 11.23
C MET A 183 -3.43 -6.31 9.89
N LEU A 184 -3.42 -5.41 8.89
CA LEU A 184 -3.92 -5.72 7.55
C LEU A 184 -3.09 -6.83 6.89
N ALA A 185 -1.75 -6.75 6.97
CA ALA A 185 -0.85 -7.79 6.45
C ALA A 185 -1.05 -9.13 7.18
N GLN A 186 -1.19 -9.11 8.50
CA GLN A 186 -1.46 -10.28 9.34
C GLN A 186 -2.77 -10.97 8.93
N ARG A 187 -3.85 -10.23 8.66
CA ARG A 187 -5.13 -10.80 8.21
C ARG A 187 -4.97 -11.54 6.88
N VAL A 188 -4.26 -10.96 5.92
CA VAL A 188 -3.98 -11.62 4.63
C VAL A 188 -3.12 -12.88 4.84
N SER A 189 -2.06 -12.82 5.64
CA SER A 189 -1.25 -14.00 5.95
C SER A 189 -2.05 -15.08 6.68
N SER A 190 -2.93 -14.70 7.62
CA SER A 190 -3.76 -15.64 8.37
C SER A 190 -4.68 -16.43 7.45
N ILE A 191 -5.44 -15.76 6.56
CA ILE A 191 -6.32 -16.49 5.64
C ILE A 191 -5.53 -17.31 4.61
N ASN A 192 -4.41 -16.79 4.11
CA ASN A 192 -3.55 -17.50 3.17
C ASN A 192 -2.94 -18.78 3.79
N SER A 193 -2.68 -18.79 5.11
CA SER A 193 -2.17 -19.99 5.81
C SER A 193 -3.11 -21.19 5.73
N LEU A 194 -4.42 -20.94 5.61
CA LEU A 194 -5.44 -21.98 5.56
C LEU A 194 -5.64 -22.56 4.15
N THR A 195 -5.11 -21.91 3.10
CA THR A 195 -5.31 -22.36 1.72
C THR A 195 -4.82 -23.80 1.51
N ALA A 196 -3.61 -24.13 2.01
CA ALA A 196 -3.06 -25.48 1.90
C ALA A 196 -3.88 -26.54 2.69
N LEU A 197 -4.42 -26.17 3.84
CA LEU A 197 -5.28 -27.05 4.64
C LEU A 197 -6.58 -27.34 3.89
N CYS A 198 -7.24 -26.31 3.36
CA CYS A 198 -8.47 -26.45 2.59
C CYS A 198 -8.27 -27.31 1.33
N GLU A 199 -7.19 -27.08 0.57
CA GLU A 199 -6.85 -27.86 -0.61
C GLU A 199 -6.70 -29.35 -0.29
N LYS A 200 -6.11 -29.69 0.87
CA LYS A 200 -5.85 -31.08 1.28
C LYS A 200 -7.06 -31.76 1.93
N SER A 201 -7.91 -30.99 2.63
CA SER A 201 -9.08 -31.52 3.34
C SER A 201 -10.37 -31.54 2.53
N GLY A 202 -10.37 -30.97 1.32
CA GLY A 202 -11.58 -30.81 0.51
C GLY A 202 -12.41 -29.57 0.87
N GLY A 203 -11.90 -28.69 1.74
CA GLY A 203 -12.52 -27.43 2.10
C GLY A 203 -12.40 -26.33 1.02
N ASP A 204 -13.07 -25.21 1.25
CA ASP A 204 -12.96 -23.98 0.45
C ASP A 204 -12.61 -22.81 1.37
N VAL A 205 -11.42 -22.24 1.20
CA VAL A 205 -10.93 -21.12 2.01
C VAL A 205 -11.84 -19.89 1.93
N ARG A 206 -12.58 -19.72 0.82
CA ARG A 206 -13.52 -18.59 0.66
C ARG A 206 -14.77 -18.78 1.50
N ALA A 207 -15.28 -20.00 1.55
CA ALA A 207 -16.39 -20.34 2.44
C ALA A 207 -16.00 -20.12 3.91
N VAL A 208 -14.80 -20.58 4.30
CA VAL A 208 -14.24 -20.35 5.64
C VAL A 208 -14.11 -18.86 5.93
N ALA A 209 -13.49 -18.08 5.01
CA ALA A 209 -13.31 -16.64 5.18
C ALA A 209 -14.65 -15.88 5.27
N ASN A 210 -15.66 -16.29 4.49
CA ASN A 210 -16.99 -15.71 4.53
C ASN A 210 -17.69 -15.98 5.87
N ALA A 211 -17.62 -17.21 6.37
CA ALA A 211 -18.24 -17.60 7.63
C ALA A 211 -17.59 -16.89 8.83
N VAL A 212 -16.25 -16.94 8.91
CA VAL A 212 -15.47 -16.26 9.97
C VAL A 212 -15.69 -14.74 9.93
N GLY A 213 -15.72 -14.14 8.74
CA GLY A 213 -15.89 -12.70 8.56
C GLY A 213 -17.29 -12.19 8.88
N ARG A 214 -18.29 -13.06 9.07
CA ARG A 214 -19.63 -12.68 9.55
C ARG A 214 -19.67 -12.33 11.03
N ASP A 215 -18.71 -12.82 11.82
CA ASP A 215 -18.55 -12.38 13.20
C ASP A 215 -18.12 -10.90 13.20
N PRO A 216 -18.95 -9.97 13.79
CA PRO A 216 -18.64 -8.53 13.76
C PRO A 216 -17.35 -8.18 14.51
N ARG A 217 -16.89 -9.01 15.43
CA ARG A 217 -15.62 -8.84 16.14
C ARG A 217 -14.41 -9.07 15.22
N ILE A 218 -14.59 -9.85 14.15
CA ILE A 218 -13.57 -10.16 13.15
C ILE A 218 -13.75 -9.29 11.91
N GLY A 219 -14.94 -9.30 11.31
CA GLY A 219 -15.25 -8.59 10.07
C GLY A 219 -14.63 -9.22 8.82
N ARG A 220 -15.19 -8.90 7.64
CA ARG A 220 -14.85 -9.54 6.35
C ARG A 220 -13.59 -8.99 5.69
N GLU A 221 -13.24 -7.74 5.99
CA GLU A 221 -12.18 -7.02 5.28
C GLU A 221 -10.81 -7.67 5.45
N PHE A 222 -10.04 -7.74 4.37
CA PHE A 222 -8.69 -8.36 4.31
C PHE A 222 -8.65 -9.87 4.63
N LEU A 223 -9.78 -10.57 4.55
CA LEU A 223 -9.86 -12.04 4.66
C LEU A 223 -10.06 -12.72 3.30
N ASN A 224 -9.58 -12.14 2.21
CA ASN A 224 -9.58 -12.81 0.90
C ASN A 224 -8.25 -13.51 0.67
N ALA A 225 -8.30 -14.80 0.40
CA ALA A 225 -7.13 -15.54 -0.06
C ALA A 225 -6.62 -14.95 -1.38
N SER A 226 -5.31 -14.89 -1.53
CA SER A 226 -4.63 -14.22 -2.64
C SER A 226 -3.21 -14.77 -2.79
N PRO A 227 -2.44 -14.44 -3.84
CA PRO A 227 -1.04 -14.84 -3.96
C PRO A 227 -0.14 -14.36 -2.80
N GLY A 228 -0.56 -13.31 -2.12
CA GLY A 228 0.14 -12.69 -1.00
C GLY A 228 -0.20 -11.20 -0.89
N PHE A 229 0.32 -10.56 0.15
CA PHE A 229 0.29 -9.10 0.23
C PHE A 229 1.55 -8.49 -0.39
N GLY A 230 1.39 -7.28 -0.93
CA GLY A 230 2.45 -6.49 -1.55
C GLY A 230 2.20 -5.00 -1.40
N GLY A 231 2.73 -4.22 -2.35
CA GLY A 231 2.68 -2.77 -2.33
C GLY A 231 3.79 -2.15 -1.48
N SER A 232 3.88 -0.84 -1.50
CA SER A 232 4.97 -0.08 -0.87
C SER A 232 4.82 0.09 0.65
N CYS A 233 3.66 -0.23 1.23
CA CYS A 233 3.33 0.14 2.61
C CYS A 233 3.31 -1.03 3.58
N LEU A 234 2.59 -2.12 3.28
CA LEU A 234 2.34 -3.18 4.27
C LEU A 234 3.64 -3.83 4.78
N GLU A 235 4.48 -4.30 3.87
CA GLU A 235 5.73 -4.96 4.26
C GLU A 235 6.71 -3.98 4.92
N LYS A 236 6.83 -2.76 4.38
CA LYS A 236 7.72 -1.74 4.95
C LYS A 236 7.35 -1.41 6.40
N ASP A 237 6.07 -1.13 6.66
CA ASP A 237 5.61 -0.73 7.99
C ASP A 237 5.69 -1.91 8.99
N LEU A 238 5.46 -3.13 8.51
CA LEU A 238 5.64 -4.35 9.31
C LEU A 238 7.13 -4.57 9.68
N ARG A 239 8.06 -4.38 8.72
CA ARG A 239 9.51 -4.42 9.01
C ARG A 239 9.94 -3.33 9.99
N MET A 240 9.37 -2.13 9.89
CA MET A 240 9.62 -1.05 10.85
C MET A 240 9.13 -1.43 12.26
N LEU A 241 7.98 -2.09 12.37
CA LEU A 241 7.46 -2.58 13.65
C LEU A 241 8.35 -3.68 14.25
N VAL A 242 8.84 -4.61 13.42
CA VAL A 242 9.82 -5.64 13.83
C VAL A 242 11.11 -5.02 14.34
N ALA A 243 11.65 -4.04 13.59
CA ALA A 243 12.87 -3.34 14.00
C ALA A 243 12.69 -2.55 15.31
N LEU A 244 11.53 -1.89 15.46
CA LEU A 244 11.19 -1.17 16.68
C LEU A 244 11.12 -2.10 17.88
N ALA A 245 10.45 -3.25 17.76
CA ALA A 245 10.35 -4.23 18.83
C ALA A 245 11.73 -4.76 19.26
N LYS A 246 12.62 -5.05 18.30
CA LYS A 246 14.02 -5.42 18.60
C LYS A 246 14.78 -4.32 19.33
N CYS A 247 14.66 -3.08 18.86
CA CYS A 247 15.33 -1.92 19.45
C CYS A 247 14.89 -1.65 20.90
N LEU A 248 13.62 -1.97 21.21
CA LEU A 248 13.04 -1.82 22.55
C LEU A 248 13.26 -3.05 23.46
N GLY A 249 14.00 -4.06 23.00
CA GLY A 249 14.31 -5.25 23.80
C GLY A 249 13.19 -6.29 23.89
N HIS A 250 12.25 -6.31 22.92
CA HIS A 250 11.13 -7.24 22.86
C HIS A 250 11.25 -8.24 21.69
N PRO A 251 12.18 -9.23 21.76
CA PRO A 251 12.43 -10.15 20.67
C PRO A 251 11.24 -11.06 20.36
N GLU A 252 10.42 -11.42 21.33
CA GLU A 252 9.18 -12.21 21.15
C GLU A 252 8.15 -11.46 20.30
N VAL A 253 7.98 -10.16 20.53
CA VAL A 253 7.10 -9.30 19.71
C VAL A 253 7.65 -9.19 18.29
N ALA A 254 8.96 -9.00 18.16
CA ALA A 254 9.63 -8.97 16.85
C ALA A 254 9.45 -10.29 16.10
N LYS A 255 9.59 -11.44 16.78
CA LYS A 255 9.40 -12.78 16.21
C LYS A 255 7.97 -12.99 15.72
N TYR A 256 6.97 -12.56 16.49
CA TYR A 256 5.57 -12.64 16.09
C TYR A 256 5.31 -11.89 14.77
N TRP A 257 5.69 -10.61 14.69
CA TRP A 257 5.46 -9.83 13.47
C TRP A 257 6.33 -10.27 12.30
N GLN A 258 7.55 -10.75 12.56
CA GLN A 258 8.40 -11.34 11.52
C GLN A 258 7.76 -12.60 10.92
N SER A 259 7.08 -13.42 11.72
CA SER A 259 6.40 -14.62 11.24
C SER A 259 5.31 -14.33 10.19
N VAL A 260 4.69 -13.15 10.24
CA VAL A 260 3.71 -12.69 9.24
C VAL A 260 4.38 -12.48 7.88
N ILE A 261 5.59 -11.87 7.87
CA ILE A 261 6.39 -11.69 6.64
C ILE A 261 6.82 -13.05 6.09
N ASP A 262 7.38 -13.89 6.96
CA ASP A 262 7.90 -15.20 6.56
C ASP A 262 6.79 -16.11 6.00
N LEU A 263 5.59 -16.00 6.56
CA LEU A 263 4.43 -16.73 6.07
C LEU A 263 4.00 -16.27 4.69
N ASN A 264 3.98 -14.94 4.46
CA ASN A 264 3.72 -14.37 3.13
C ASN A 264 4.74 -14.86 2.09
N ASP A 265 6.03 -14.84 2.44
CA ASP A 265 7.09 -15.30 1.55
C ASP A 265 6.98 -16.81 1.23
N ARG A 266 6.69 -17.64 2.23
CA ARG A 266 6.44 -19.06 2.02
C ARG A 266 5.21 -19.32 1.16
N HIS A 267 4.16 -18.54 1.37
CA HIS A 267 2.93 -18.65 0.60
C HIS A 267 3.15 -18.29 -0.87
N ILE A 268 3.85 -17.19 -1.19
CA ILE A 268 4.21 -16.81 -2.56
C ILE A 268 4.99 -17.95 -3.25
N ARG A 269 6.00 -18.52 -2.57
CA ARG A 269 6.74 -19.67 -3.11
C ARG A 269 5.85 -20.90 -3.32
N ARG A 270 4.87 -21.15 -2.45
CA ARG A 270 3.91 -22.25 -2.62
C ARG A 270 3.03 -22.04 -3.86
N VAL A 271 2.52 -20.84 -4.07
CA VAL A 271 1.75 -20.48 -5.27
C VAL A 271 2.61 -20.66 -6.53
N THR A 272 3.86 -20.20 -6.52
CA THR A 272 4.79 -20.41 -7.63
C THR A 272 4.94 -21.88 -7.98
N ARG A 273 5.19 -22.75 -6.98
CA ARG A 273 5.32 -24.20 -7.20
C ARG A 273 4.04 -24.81 -7.79
N ALA A 274 2.88 -24.40 -7.31
CA ALA A 274 1.59 -24.91 -7.82
C ALA A 274 1.41 -24.56 -9.31
N ILE A 275 1.81 -23.34 -9.73
CA ILE A 275 1.78 -22.93 -11.12
C ILE A 275 2.81 -23.70 -11.96
N CYS A 276 4.06 -23.91 -11.47
CA CYS A 276 5.07 -24.72 -12.13
C CYS A 276 4.57 -26.16 -12.36
N MET A 277 3.97 -26.77 -11.33
CA MET A 277 3.42 -28.13 -11.45
C MET A 277 2.27 -28.19 -12.46
N ALA A 278 1.42 -27.17 -12.52
CA ALA A 278 0.33 -27.11 -13.49
C ALA A 278 0.83 -26.93 -14.92
N ALA A 279 1.92 -26.16 -15.12
CA ALA A 279 2.51 -25.89 -16.43
C ALA A 279 3.28 -27.08 -17.02
N GLY A 280 3.74 -28.03 -16.18
CA GLY A 280 4.63 -29.10 -16.60
C GLY A 280 6.02 -28.59 -17.00
N ARG A 281 6.93 -29.51 -17.34
CA ARG A 281 8.32 -29.14 -17.63
C ARG A 281 8.45 -28.21 -18.84
N GLY A 282 8.99 -27.01 -18.64
CA GLY A 282 9.23 -26.04 -19.71
C GLY A 282 7.96 -25.41 -20.30
N GLY A 283 6.78 -25.71 -19.75
CA GLY A 283 5.52 -25.17 -20.26
C GLY A 283 5.45 -23.64 -20.10
N LYS A 284 4.93 -22.94 -21.14
CA LYS A 284 4.74 -21.48 -21.11
C LYS A 284 3.66 -21.09 -20.11
N VAL A 285 3.93 -20.03 -19.33
CA VAL A 285 2.97 -19.47 -18.38
C VAL A 285 2.56 -18.07 -18.83
N ALA A 286 1.26 -17.82 -18.96
CA ALA A 286 0.68 -16.52 -19.16
C ALA A 286 0.22 -15.94 -17.81
N VAL A 287 0.79 -14.84 -17.39
CA VAL A 287 0.43 -14.18 -16.11
C VAL A 287 -0.51 -13.02 -16.36
N PHE A 288 -1.68 -13.05 -15.72
CA PHE A 288 -2.71 -12.02 -15.79
C PHE A 288 -2.76 -11.24 -14.48
N GLY A 289 -2.37 -9.95 -14.56
CA GLY A 289 -2.29 -9.05 -13.43
C GLY A 289 -0.89 -8.99 -12.80
N LEU A 290 -0.28 -7.82 -12.88
CA LEU A 290 1.08 -7.52 -12.43
C LEU A 290 1.12 -6.60 -11.22
N ALA A 291 0.10 -5.73 -11.07
CA ALA A 291 -0.01 -4.82 -9.95
C ALA A 291 -0.20 -5.58 -8.63
N PHE A 292 0.18 -4.98 -7.50
CA PHE A 292 0.03 -5.62 -6.19
C PHE A 292 -1.45 -5.80 -5.76
N LYS A 293 -2.39 -5.10 -6.40
CA LYS A 293 -3.85 -5.26 -6.27
C LYS A 293 -4.55 -4.81 -7.54
N GLY A 294 -5.78 -5.25 -7.75
CA GLY A 294 -6.59 -4.78 -8.87
C GLY A 294 -6.93 -3.29 -8.81
N GLY A 295 -7.14 -2.67 -9.97
CA GLY A 295 -7.56 -1.28 -10.10
C GLY A 295 -6.44 -0.24 -10.00
N VAL A 296 -5.19 -0.64 -9.81
CA VAL A 296 -4.00 0.23 -9.76
C VAL A 296 -2.95 -0.20 -10.78
N ASN A 297 -1.92 0.62 -10.96
CA ASN A 297 -0.76 0.31 -11.81
C ASN A 297 0.56 0.17 -11.02
N ASP A 298 0.49 0.11 -9.70
CA ASP A 298 1.67 -0.01 -8.83
C ASP A 298 2.12 -1.46 -8.71
N VAL A 299 3.33 -1.71 -9.13
CA VAL A 299 3.97 -3.04 -9.13
C VAL A 299 5.00 -3.21 -8.00
N ARG A 300 5.17 -2.20 -7.14
CA ARG A 300 6.16 -2.26 -6.05
C ARG A 300 5.84 -3.41 -5.09
N ASN A 301 6.82 -4.28 -4.85
CA ASN A 301 6.66 -5.50 -4.03
C ASN A 301 5.45 -6.36 -4.41
N SER A 302 5.09 -6.36 -5.70
CA SER A 302 3.96 -7.17 -6.17
C SER A 302 4.25 -8.66 -5.99
N PRO A 303 3.34 -9.43 -5.37
CA PRO A 303 3.43 -10.89 -5.34
C PRO A 303 3.50 -11.50 -6.75
N SER A 304 2.81 -10.91 -7.73
CA SER A 304 2.84 -11.37 -9.12
C SER A 304 4.24 -11.31 -9.73
N LEU A 305 4.98 -10.22 -9.52
CA LEU A 305 6.36 -10.13 -10.03
C LEU A 305 7.28 -11.14 -9.35
N ARG A 306 7.15 -11.34 -8.04
CA ARG A 306 7.93 -12.35 -7.30
C ARG A 306 7.61 -13.78 -7.76
N ILE A 307 6.37 -14.05 -8.14
CA ILE A 307 5.96 -15.34 -8.74
C ILE A 307 6.58 -15.47 -10.12
N ILE A 308 6.55 -14.43 -10.95
CA ILE A 308 7.19 -14.43 -12.29
C ILE A 308 8.67 -14.74 -12.18
N ASP A 309 9.40 -14.08 -11.28
CA ASP A 309 10.83 -14.35 -11.02
C ASP A 309 11.06 -15.83 -10.68
N GLY A 310 10.20 -16.39 -9.84
CA GLY A 310 10.26 -17.82 -9.49
C GLY A 310 9.94 -18.75 -10.65
N LEU A 311 8.97 -18.41 -11.51
CA LEU A 311 8.64 -19.20 -12.72
C LEU A 311 9.79 -19.21 -13.73
N VAL A 312 10.38 -18.04 -13.97
CA VAL A 312 11.56 -17.90 -14.86
C VAL A 312 12.75 -18.68 -14.30
N ALA A 313 13.00 -18.61 -12.99
CA ALA A 313 14.06 -19.39 -12.33
C ALA A 313 13.83 -20.90 -12.43
N CYS A 314 12.58 -21.36 -12.56
CA CYS A 314 12.22 -22.77 -12.81
C CYS A 314 12.28 -23.16 -14.31
N GLY A 315 12.69 -22.25 -15.20
CA GLY A 315 12.83 -22.52 -16.63
C GLY A 315 11.54 -22.42 -17.44
N HIS A 316 10.51 -21.74 -16.93
CA HIS A 316 9.27 -21.50 -17.66
C HIS A 316 9.35 -20.19 -18.48
N PRO A 317 9.05 -20.21 -19.80
CA PRO A 317 8.80 -18.99 -20.55
C PRO A 317 7.56 -18.27 -19.98
N VAL A 318 7.68 -16.96 -19.72
CA VAL A 318 6.59 -16.17 -19.14
C VAL A 318 6.22 -15.02 -20.08
N THR A 319 4.92 -14.89 -20.36
CA THR A 319 4.30 -13.70 -20.94
C THR A 319 3.30 -13.13 -19.94
N ALA A 320 3.10 -11.82 -19.98
CA ALA A 320 2.21 -11.17 -19.04
C ALA A 320 1.18 -10.30 -19.74
N TYR A 321 0.05 -10.10 -19.09
CA TYR A 321 -0.98 -9.13 -19.47
C TYR A 321 -1.48 -8.39 -18.22
N ASP A 322 -1.49 -7.07 -18.29
CA ASP A 322 -2.12 -6.22 -17.28
C ASP A 322 -2.69 -4.97 -17.98
N PRO A 323 -3.98 -4.63 -17.80
CA PRO A 323 -4.61 -3.52 -18.51
C PRO A 323 -4.14 -2.14 -18.05
N ARG A 324 -3.37 -2.04 -16.95
CA ARG A 324 -2.99 -0.78 -16.30
C ARG A 324 -1.50 -0.59 -16.18
N VAL A 325 -0.72 -1.67 -16.15
CA VAL A 325 0.72 -1.62 -15.93
C VAL A 325 1.44 -1.33 -17.26
N LYS A 326 2.35 -0.36 -17.21
CA LYS A 326 3.22 -0.01 -18.34
C LYS A 326 4.30 -1.08 -18.55
N PRO A 327 4.92 -1.16 -19.74
CA PRO A 327 6.02 -2.08 -19.98
C PRO A 327 7.10 -2.03 -18.90
N LEU A 328 7.55 -3.19 -18.47
CA LEU A 328 8.62 -3.37 -17.49
C LEU A 328 9.85 -3.97 -18.16
N LYS A 329 11.03 -3.50 -17.78
CA LYS A 329 12.29 -4.02 -18.32
C LYS A 329 12.45 -5.50 -17.96
N GLY A 330 12.75 -6.34 -18.95
CA GLY A 330 13.00 -7.77 -18.76
C GLY A 330 11.76 -8.66 -18.67
N LEU A 331 10.56 -8.11 -18.88
CA LEU A 331 9.32 -8.88 -18.91
C LEU A 331 8.53 -8.56 -20.20
N THR A 332 8.13 -9.60 -20.92
CA THR A 332 7.24 -9.47 -22.08
C THR A 332 5.82 -9.23 -21.59
N ILE A 333 5.32 -8.01 -21.76
CA ILE A 333 3.94 -7.61 -21.44
C ILE A 333 3.20 -7.37 -22.76
N GLU A 334 2.19 -8.17 -22.99
CA GLU A 334 1.37 -8.10 -24.17
C GLU A 334 0.25 -7.05 -24.04
N SER A 335 -0.06 -6.38 -25.13
CA SER A 335 -1.12 -5.37 -25.17
C SER A 335 -2.53 -6.00 -25.20
N ARG A 336 -2.64 -7.27 -25.58
CA ARG A 336 -3.90 -8.02 -25.67
C ARG A 336 -3.80 -9.31 -24.85
N ALA A 337 -4.89 -9.63 -24.15
CA ALA A 337 -5.01 -10.83 -23.35
C ALA A 337 -4.80 -12.11 -24.20
N SER A 338 -5.33 -12.15 -25.42
CA SER A 338 -5.18 -13.30 -26.33
C SER A 338 -3.72 -13.53 -26.75
N ALA A 339 -2.94 -12.46 -26.99
CA ALA A 339 -1.53 -12.59 -27.31
C ALA A 339 -0.72 -13.15 -26.14
N ALA A 340 -0.99 -12.72 -24.92
CA ALA A 340 -0.35 -13.27 -23.73
C ALA A 340 -0.68 -14.75 -23.52
N ALA A 341 -1.95 -15.13 -23.73
CA ALA A 341 -2.43 -16.51 -23.54
C ALA A 341 -1.99 -17.48 -24.63
N GLN A 342 -1.57 -16.99 -25.81
CA GLN A 342 -1.22 -17.83 -26.95
C GLN A 342 -0.12 -18.84 -26.62
N GLY A 343 -0.41 -20.14 -26.78
CA GLY A 343 0.52 -21.22 -26.53
C GLY A 343 0.85 -21.45 -25.03
N ALA A 344 0.09 -20.87 -24.13
CA ALA A 344 0.30 -21.07 -22.71
C ALA A 344 -0.20 -22.42 -22.23
N SER A 345 0.63 -23.15 -21.47
CA SER A 345 0.20 -24.34 -20.72
C SER A 345 -0.64 -23.97 -19.49
N VAL A 346 -0.39 -22.79 -18.92
CA VAL A 346 -1.14 -22.25 -17.79
C VAL A 346 -1.40 -20.76 -17.98
N ILE A 347 -2.63 -20.33 -17.71
CA ILE A 347 -2.98 -18.94 -17.49
C ILE A 347 -3.13 -18.72 -15.99
N ALA A 348 -2.22 -17.92 -15.39
CA ALA A 348 -2.21 -17.63 -13.96
C ALA A 348 -2.80 -16.23 -13.68
N ILE A 349 -3.93 -16.17 -12.97
CA ILE A 349 -4.60 -14.92 -12.60
C ILE A 349 -4.12 -14.52 -11.21
N LEU A 350 -3.25 -13.51 -11.13
CA LEU A 350 -2.53 -13.12 -9.92
C LEU A 350 -2.98 -11.79 -9.31
N THR A 351 -3.93 -11.08 -9.93
CA THR A 351 -4.61 -9.92 -9.33
C THR A 351 -6.12 -9.99 -9.53
N ASN A 352 -6.86 -9.31 -8.66
CA ASN A 352 -8.31 -9.25 -8.69
C ASN A 352 -8.84 -8.04 -9.49
N ASP A 353 -8.22 -7.72 -10.64
CA ASP A 353 -8.74 -6.63 -11.47
C ASP A 353 -10.14 -6.98 -12.01
N VAL A 354 -11.04 -5.98 -11.98
CA VAL A 354 -12.45 -6.17 -12.41
C VAL A 354 -12.56 -6.58 -13.87
N SER A 355 -11.61 -6.17 -14.72
CA SER A 355 -11.58 -6.54 -16.14
C SER A 355 -11.49 -8.05 -16.35
N PHE A 356 -10.77 -8.74 -15.48
CA PHE A 356 -10.58 -10.20 -15.56
C PHE A 356 -11.88 -10.98 -15.31
N LYS A 357 -12.80 -10.45 -14.49
CA LYS A 357 -14.12 -11.07 -14.29
C LYS A 357 -15.01 -11.09 -15.52
N LYS A 358 -14.72 -10.20 -16.48
CA LYS A 358 -15.51 -10.02 -17.71
C LYS A 358 -14.90 -10.72 -18.93
N MET A 359 -13.76 -11.40 -18.78
CA MET A 359 -13.07 -12.08 -19.88
C MET A 359 -13.74 -13.40 -20.21
N ASP A 360 -13.78 -13.72 -21.49
CA ASP A 360 -14.16 -15.05 -21.98
C ASP A 360 -12.94 -15.98 -21.90
N TRP A 361 -12.83 -16.70 -20.79
CA TRP A 361 -11.72 -17.62 -20.55
C TRP A 361 -11.70 -18.82 -21.48
N ARG A 362 -12.86 -19.20 -22.08
CA ARG A 362 -12.91 -20.30 -23.04
C ARG A 362 -12.25 -19.92 -24.36
N GLN A 363 -12.37 -18.66 -24.78
CA GLN A 363 -11.69 -18.17 -25.97
C GLN A 363 -10.19 -17.94 -25.74
N LEU A 364 -9.78 -17.63 -24.52
CA LEU A 364 -8.38 -17.38 -24.18
C LEU A 364 -7.58 -18.67 -23.95
N ALA A 365 -8.20 -19.71 -23.43
CA ALA A 365 -7.55 -20.98 -23.12
C ALA A 365 -7.66 -21.93 -24.32
N SER A 366 -6.51 -22.37 -24.83
CA SER A 366 -6.44 -23.45 -25.83
C SER A 366 -6.73 -24.81 -25.19
N ALA A 367 -6.97 -25.84 -26.01
CA ALA A 367 -7.13 -27.21 -25.53
C ALA A 367 -5.90 -27.64 -24.70
N GLY A 368 -6.12 -28.14 -23.48
CA GLY A 368 -5.07 -28.52 -22.55
C GLY A 368 -4.51 -27.42 -21.66
N THR A 369 -4.85 -26.14 -21.91
CA THR A 369 -4.44 -25.04 -21.03
C THR A 369 -5.15 -25.13 -19.68
N ALA A 370 -4.39 -25.10 -18.58
CA ALA A 370 -4.95 -24.97 -17.24
C ALA A 370 -5.11 -23.49 -16.86
N ILE A 371 -6.12 -23.16 -16.05
CA ILE A 371 -6.28 -21.84 -15.46
C ILE A 371 -6.00 -21.94 -13.97
N TYR A 372 -5.03 -21.17 -13.49
CA TYR A 372 -4.75 -21.00 -12.08
C TYR A 372 -5.38 -19.70 -11.57
N ASP A 373 -6.46 -19.79 -10.82
CA ASP A 373 -7.17 -18.63 -10.26
C ASP A 373 -6.81 -18.43 -8.80
N ALA A 374 -5.92 -17.47 -8.55
CA ALA A 374 -5.44 -17.16 -7.20
C ALA A 374 -6.42 -16.30 -6.37
N HIS A 375 -7.50 -15.79 -6.99
CA HIS A 375 -8.45 -14.89 -6.32
C HIS A 375 -9.88 -15.42 -6.28
N GLY A 376 -10.16 -16.53 -6.99
CA GLY A 376 -11.51 -17.08 -7.12
C GLY A 376 -12.46 -16.13 -7.84
N ILE A 377 -11.98 -15.51 -8.89
CA ILE A 377 -12.80 -14.60 -9.72
C ILE A 377 -13.58 -15.33 -10.79
N ILE A 378 -13.17 -16.56 -11.12
CA ILE A 378 -13.82 -17.39 -12.13
C ILE A 378 -14.87 -18.27 -11.46
N GLN A 379 -16.07 -18.28 -12.03
CA GLN A 379 -17.11 -19.23 -11.65
C GLN A 379 -16.81 -20.56 -12.35
N PRO A 380 -16.71 -21.69 -11.63
CA PRO A 380 -16.37 -22.99 -12.22
C PRO A 380 -17.30 -23.39 -13.38
N GLU A 381 -18.58 -23.05 -13.27
CA GLU A 381 -19.61 -23.36 -14.28
C GLU A 381 -19.34 -22.65 -15.62
N ALA A 382 -18.70 -21.48 -15.56
CA ALA A 382 -18.37 -20.69 -16.76
C ALA A 382 -17.28 -21.37 -17.62
N ILE A 383 -16.49 -22.31 -17.05
CA ILE A 383 -15.35 -22.94 -17.71
C ILE A 383 -15.29 -24.45 -17.49
N SER A 384 -16.45 -25.12 -17.42
CA SER A 384 -16.56 -26.56 -17.11
C SER A 384 -15.75 -27.47 -18.04
N SER A 385 -15.39 -27.01 -19.25
CA SER A 385 -14.54 -27.75 -20.20
C SER A 385 -13.04 -27.53 -20.02
N LEU A 386 -12.62 -26.64 -19.09
CA LEU A 386 -11.23 -26.31 -18.85
C LEU A 386 -10.77 -26.79 -17.46
N ARG A 387 -9.47 -27.07 -17.34
CA ARG A 387 -8.87 -27.40 -16.05
C ARG A 387 -8.70 -26.15 -15.20
N LEU A 388 -9.59 -25.97 -14.20
CA LEU A 388 -9.51 -24.88 -13.23
C LEU A 388 -8.77 -25.35 -11.95
N ILE A 389 -7.75 -24.62 -11.55
CA ILE A 389 -7.04 -24.77 -10.28
C ILE A 389 -7.30 -23.50 -9.46
N SER A 390 -8.04 -23.60 -8.39
CA SER A 390 -8.39 -22.47 -7.54
C SER A 390 -7.59 -22.50 -6.25
N LEU A 391 -6.91 -21.40 -5.94
CA LEU A 391 -6.17 -21.27 -4.67
C LEU A 391 -7.09 -21.50 -3.47
N GLY A 392 -6.71 -22.42 -2.57
CA GLY A 392 -7.44 -22.71 -1.34
C GLY A 392 -8.73 -23.51 -1.55
N ARG A 393 -8.87 -24.22 -2.67
CA ARG A 393 -9.95 -25.16 -2.94
C ARG A 393 -9.38 -26.45 -3.50
N SER A 394 -9.89 -27.59 -3.04
CA SER A 394 -9.50 -28.88 -3.61
C SER A 394 -9.90 -28.96 -5.08
N SER A 395 -8.96 -29.37 -5.94
CA SER A 395 -9.27 -29.80 -7.31
C SER A 395 -9.80 -31.23 -7.24
N ARG A 396 -11.11 -31.39 -7.08
CA ARG A 396 -11.80 -32.65 -7.29
C ARG A 396 -12.10 -32.85 -8.74
#